data_fc5b70ecac7cba0da247ac7091faedf2
#
_entry.id   fc5b70ecac7cba0da247ac7091faedf2
#
_cell.length_a   1.000
_cell.length_b   1.000
_cell.length_c   1.000
_cell.angle_alpha   90.00
_cell.angle_beta   90.00
_cell.angle_gamma   90.00
#
_symmetry.space_group_name_H-M   'P 1'
#
loop_
_entity.id
_entity.type
_entity.pdbx_description
1 polymer ?
#
loop_
_entity_poly.entity_id
_entity_poly.type
_entity_poly.pdbx_seq_one_letter_code
_entity_poly.pdbx_strand_id
1 'polypeptide(L)'
;MKIIMLGAPGAGKGTQAKKIAAKYAIPHISTGDIFRANIKNGTELGAKAKEYMDKGLLVPDELVVDLIMDRFKADDCKNGYILDGFPRTTAQAAALDTILHELGIRLTAVIGIKADSKGLVKRIGGRLVCKKCGASFHKEF
;
A
#
# COMPACT_ATOMS: atom_id res chain seq x y z
N MET A 1 3.63 14.63 8.66
CA MET A 1 4.57 14.11 7.60
C MET A 1 3.80 13.15 6.70
N LYS A 2 3.74 13.43 5.39
CA LYS A 2 2.94 12.67 4.41
C LYS A 2 3.88 12.13 3.33
N ILE A 3 4.08 10.82 3.32
CA ILE A 3 5.10 10.14 2.49
C ILE A 3 4.43 9.10 1.58
N ILE A 4 4.91 9.02 0.34
CA ILE A 4 4.61 7.91 -0.57
C ILE A 4 5.85 7.04 -0.70
N MET A 5 5.67 5.72 -0.62
CA MET A 5 6.74 4.75 -0.86
C MET A 5 6.50 3.97 -2.15
N LEU A 6 7.43 4.10 -3.08
CA LEU A 6 7.42 3.43 -4.38
C LEU A 6 8.52 2.36 -4.45
N GLY A 7 8.30 1.35 -5.25
CA GLY A 7 9.28 0.30 -5.51
C GLY A 7 8.61 -1.04 -5.86
N ALA A 8 9.38 -1.96 -6.41
CA ALA A 8 8.89 -3.27 -6.81
C ALA A 8 8.35 -4.10 -5.62
N PRO A 9 7.45 -5.08 -5.86
CA PRO A 9 7.13 -6.09 -4.87
C PRO A 9 8.42 -6.77 -4.35
N GLY A 10 8.49 -7.03 -3.05
CA GLY A 10 9.68 -7.65 -2.44
C GLY A 10 10.86 -6.69 -2.18
N ALA A 11 10.80 -5.42 -2.59
CA ALA A 11 11.88 -4.43 -2.36
C ALA A 11 12.06 -4.02 -0.88
N GLY A 12 11.12 -4.39 -0.01
CA GLY A 12 11.18 -4.06 1.42
C GLY A 12 10.38 -2.81 1.83
N LYS A 13 9.56 -2.25 0.92
CA LYS A 13 8.72 -1.06 1.20
C LYS A 13 7.95 -1.16 2.51
N GLY A 14 7.13 -2.20 2.66
CA GLY A 14 6.30 -2.38 3.85
C GLY A 14 7.10 -2.52 5.15
N THR A 15 8.28 -3.14 5.10
CA THR A 15 9.18 -3.25 6.25
C THR A 15 9.70 -1.88 6.67
N GLN A 16 10.16 -1.06 5.71
CA GLN A 16 10.66 0.28 5.98
C GLN A 16 9.51 1.23 6.37
N ALA A 17 8.37 1.14 5.69
CA ALA A 17 7.18 1.93 6.01
C ALA A 17 6.73 1.72 7.46
N LYS A 18 6.69 0.48 7.95
CA LYS A 18 6.34 0.17 9.35
C LYS A 18 7.31 0.78 10.35
N LYS A 19 8.62 0.75 10.07
CA LYS A 19 9.64 1.36 10.93
C LYS A 19 9.49 2.88 10.99
N ILE A 20 9.26 3.53 9.86
CA ILE A 20 9.05 4.98 9.78
C ILE A 20 7.73 5.35 10.46
N ALA A 21 6.66 4.63 10.20
CA ALA A 21 5.35 4.84 10.83
C ALA A 21 5.44 4.80 12.35
N ALA A 22 6.12 3.78 12.90
CA ALA A 22 6.34 3.65 14.34
C ALA A 22 7.20 4.81 14.92
N LYS A 23 8.27 5.19 14.21
CA LYS A 23 9.18 6.26 14.66
C LYS A 23 8.48 7.62 14.74
N TYR A 24 7.57 7.91 13.80
CA TYR A 24 6.92 9.21 13.71
C TYR A 24 5.45 9.21 14.18
N ALA A 25 4.98 8.10 14.73
CA ALA A 25 3.60 7.91 15.20
C ALA A 25 2.55 8.30 14.15
N ILE A 26 2.75 7.87 12.90
CA ILE A 26 1.84 8.09 11.78
C ILE A 26 1.35 6.75 11.19
N PRO A 27 0.13 6.67 10.65
CA PRO A 27 -0.40 5.43 10.09
C PRO A 27 0.37 4.99 8.83
N HIS A 28 0.55 3.68 8.70
CA HIS A 28 0.99 3.02 7.47
C HIS A 28 -0.24 2.57 6.68
N ILE A 29 -0.44 3.17 5.53
CA ILE A 29 -1.55 2.89 4.62
C ILE A 29 -1.02 2.00 3.49
N SER A 30 -1.31 0.72 3.56
CA SER A 30 -0.96 -0.25 2.52
C SER A 30 -2.22 -0.68 1.79
N THR A 31 -2.33 -0.36 0.50
CA THR A 31 -3.48 -0.77 -0.33
C THR A 31 -3.64 -2.29 -0.36
N GLY A 32 -2.53 -3.03 -0.45
CA GLY A 32 -2.57 -4.48 -0.41
C GLY A 32 -3.07 -5.04 0.92
N ASP A 33 -2.73 -4.43 2.06
CA ASP A 33 -3.20 -4.87 3.37
C ASP A 33 -4.69 -4.54 3.54
N ILE A 34 -5.15 -3.39 3.05
CA ILE A 34 -6.56 -3.00 3.11
C ILE A 34 -7.41 -3.97 2.27
N PHE A 35 -7.00 -4.29 1.05
CA PHE A 35 -7.72 -5.27 0.23
C PHE A 35 -7.75 -6.66 0.88
N ARG A 36 -6.63 -7.13 1.44
CA ARG A 36 -6.60 -8.41 2.16
C ARG A 36 -7.53 -8.43 3.37
N ALA A 37 -7.61 -7.33 4.11
CA ALA A 37 -8.55 -7.20 5.23
C ALA A 37 -10.00 -7.25 4.76
N ASN A 38 -10.34 -6.55 3.67
CA ASN A 38 -11.67 -6.58 3.08
C ASN A 38 -12.05 -7.97 2.56
N ILE A 39 -11.13 -8.69 1.93
CA ILE A 39 -11.33 -10.08 1.50
C ILE A 39 -11.62 -10.98 2.70
N LYS A 40 -10.83 -10.85 3.76
CA LYS A 40 -11.01 -11.64 4.98
C LYS A 40 -12.34 -11.37 5.66
N ASN A 41 -12.80 -10.13 5.64
CA ASN A 41 -14.06 -9.71 6.25
C ASN A 41 -15.29 -9.96 5.35
N GLY A 42 -15.09 -10.47 4.12
CA GLY A 42 -16.18 -10.79 3.18
C GLY A 42 -16.94 -9.57 2.67
N THR A 43 -16.30 -8.39 2.60
CA THR A 43 -16.95 -7.18 2.09
C THR A 43 -17.13 -7.25 0.56
N GLU A 44 -18.07 -6.47 0.02
CA GLU A 44 -18.27 -6.38 -1.43
C GLU A 44 -16.99 -5.91 -2.15
N LEU A 45 -16.30 -4.93 -1.60
CA LEU A 45 -14.99 -4.48 -2.09
C LEU A 45 -13.96 -5.62 -2.05
N GLY A 46 -13.96 -6.41 -0.99
CA GLY A 46 -13.08 -7.57 -0.86
C GLY A 46 -13.35 -8.63 -1.92
N ALA A 47 -14.62 -8.94 -2.21
CA ALA A 47 -15.00 -9.88 -3.26
C ALA A 47 -14.52 -9.42 -4.65
N LYS A 48 -14.78 -8.16 -5.00
CA LYS A 48 -14.31 -7.56 -6.25
C LYS A 48 -12.78 -7.57 -6.35
N ALA A 49 -12.08 -7.14 -5.32
CA ALA A 49 -10.62 -7.10 -5.31
C ALA A 49 -10.00 -8.50 -5.42
N LYS A 50 -10.60 -9.51 -4.81
CA LYS A 50 -10.13 -10.90 -4.83
C LYS A 50 -10.04 -11.46 -6.25
N GLU A 51 -11.01 -11.17 -7.10
CA GLU A 51 -11.03 -11.65 -8.51
C GLU A 51 -9.77 -11.21 -9.29
N TYR A 52 -9.28 -9.98 -9.04
CA TYR A 52 -8.07 -9.45 -9.66
C TYR A 52 -6.81 -9.97 -8.97
N MET A 53 -6.80 -9.98 -7.65
CA MET A 53 -5.62 -10.38 -6.87
C MET A 53 -5.28 -11.86 -7.04
N ASP A 54 -6.27 -12.75 -7.13
CA ASP A 54 -6.06 -14.19 -7.38
C ASP A 54 -5.45 -14.46 -8.77
N LYS A 55 -5.71 -13.58 -9.72
CA LYS A 55 -5.12 -13.62 -11.06
C LYS A 55 -3.78 -12.89 -11.18
N GLY A 56 -3.27 -12.31 -10.09
CA GLY A 56 -2.07 -11.47 -10.09
C GLY A 56 -2.23 -10.14 -10.83
N LEU A 57 -3.46 -9.71 -11.09
CA LEU A 57 -3.79 -8.46 -11.77
C LEU A 57 -3.91 -7.31 -10.76
N LEU A 58 -3.77 -6.08 -11.25
CA LEU A 58 -4.08 -4.88 -10.47
C LEU A 58 -5.61 -4.75 -10.32
N VAL A 59 -6.03 -4.36 -9.12
CA VAL A 59 -7.41 -3.92 -8.88
C VAL A 59 -7.67 -2.67 -9.71
N PRO A 60 -8.87 -2.49 -10.31
CA PRO A 60 -9.20 -1.30 -11.11
C PRO A 60 -8.90 0.00 -10.38
N ASP A 61 -8.37 0.97 -11.12
CA ASP A 61 -7.88 2.25 -10.56
C ASP A 61 -8.96 2.99 -9.76
N GLU A 62 -10.20 2.99 -10.23
CA GLU A 62 -11.34 3.63 -9.55
C GLU A 62 -11.55 3.07 -8.14
N LEU A 63 -11.55 1.75 -7.99
CA LEU A 63 -11.72 1.11 -6.68
C LEU A 63 -10.57 1.42 -5.73
N VAL A 64 -9.35 1.53 -6.25
CA VAL A 64 -8.17 1.88 -5.44
C VAL A 64 -8.22 3.34 -5.02
N VAL A 65 -8.62 4.23 -5.91
CA VAL A 65 -8.76 5.68 -5.67
C VAL A 65 -9.80 5.93 -4.58
N ASP A 66 -11.00 5.35 -4.71
CA ASP A 66 -12.08 5.49 -3.73
C ASP A 66 -11.64 5.03 -2.34
N LEU A 67 -10.96 3.89 -2.28
CA LEU A 67 -10.41 3.35 -1.05
C LEU A 67 -9.42 4.32 -0.36
N ILE A 68 -8.55 4.94 -1.15
CA ILE A 68 -7.56 5.90 -0.64
C ILE A 68 -8.23 7.19 -0.19
N MET A 69 -9.21 7.69 -0.94
CA MET A 69 -9.97 8.88 -0.55
C MET A 69 -10.66 8.69 0.80
N ASP A 70 -11.33 7.56 1.00
CA ASP A 70 -11.98 7.26 2.27
C ASP A 70 -10.98 7.12 3.40
N ARG A 71 -9.82 6.50 3.14
CA ARG A 71 -8.77 6.35 4.15
C ARG A 71 -8.17 7.69 4.58
N PHE A 72 -8.00 8.64 3.66
CA PHE A 72 -7.46 9.98 3.99
C PHE A 72 -8.39 10.82 4.86
N LYS A 73 -9.68 10.54 4.87
CA LYS A 73 -10.67 11.21 5.73
C LYS A 73 -10.57 10.79 7.20
N ALA A 74 -9.92 9.69 7.50
CA ALA A 74 -9.79 9.19 8.86
C ALA A 74 -8.94 10.12 9.74
N ASP A 75 -9.33 10.25 11.01
CA ASP A 75 -8.71 11.19 11.95
C ASP A 75 -7.22 10.94 12.18
N ASP A 76 -6.77 9.69 12.15
CA ASP A 76 -5.38 9.32 12.31
C ASP A 76 -4.46 9.78 11.17
N CYS A 77 -5.03 10.14 10.00
CA CYS A 77 -4.30 10.67 8.86
C CYS A 77 -4.02 12.17 8.92
N LYS A 78 -4.66 12.91 9.84
CA LYS A 78 -4.53 14.37 9.94
C LYS A 78 -3.08 14.80 10.18
N ASN A 79 -2.35 14.10 11.04
CA ASN A 79 -0.97 14.43 11.41
C ASN A 79 0.09 13.86 10.46
N GLY A 80 -0.31 13.07 9.49
CA GLY A 80 0.57 12.46 8.50
C GLY A 80 0.23 11.01 8.24
N TYR A 81 0.91 10.43 7.25
CA TYR A 81 0.75 9.02 6.87
C TYR A 81 1.91 8.58 5.98
N ILE A 82 2.04 7.27 5.82
CA ILE A 82 2.85 6.64 4.78
C ILE A 82 1.94 5.85 3.87
N LEU A 83 1.91 6.19 2.59
CA LEU A 83 1.18 5.48 1.56
C LEU A 83 2.11 4.47 0.87
N ASP A 84 1.77 3.19 0.94
CA ASP A 84 2.55 2.08 0.38
C ASP A 84 1.71 1.26 -0.61
N GLY A 85 2.26 1.06 -1.80
CA GLY A 85 1.63 0.29 -2.84
C GLY A 85 0.62 1.03 -3.71
N PHE A 86 0.60 2.36 -3.63
CA PHE A 86 -0.16 3.27 -4.47
C PHE A 86 0.61 4.61 -4.58
N PRO A 87 0.68 5.26 -5.76
CA PRO A 87 0.18 4.80 -7.06
C PRO A 87 1.04 3.70 -7.69
N ARG A 88 0.47 2.92 -8.61
CA ARG A 88 1.18 1.88 -9.40
C ARG A 88 1.11 2.13 -10.89
N THR A 89 0.23 3.03 -11.33
CA THR A 89 0.07 3.45 -12.72
C THR A 89 0.13 4.96 -12.82
N THR A 90 0.38 5.49 -14.02
CA THR A 90 0.33 6.94 -14.27
C THR A 90 -1.08 7.50 -14.07
N ALA A 91 -2.12 6.74 -14.41
CA ALA A 91 -3.51 7.12 -14.16
C ALA A 91 -3.81 7.26 -12.66
N GLN A 92 -3.35 6.31 -11.84
CA GLN A 92 -3.45 6.40 -10.38
C GLN A 92 -2.67 7.60 -9.82
N ALA A 93 -1.49 7.92 -10.38
CA ALA A 93 -0.71 9.07 -9.95
C ALA A 93 -1.44 10.38 -10.23
N ALA A 94 -2.03 10.53 -11.43
CA ALA A 94 -2.82 11.70 -11.79
C ALA A 94 -4.06 11.85 -10.90
N ALA A 95 -4.77 10.75 -10.62
CA ALA A 95 -5.91 10.75 -9.69
C ALA A 95 -5.48 11.16 -8.28
N LEU A 96 -4.34 10.65 -7.80
CA LEU A 96 -3.81 11.04 -6.50
C LEU A 96 -3.48 12.54 -6.44
N ASP A 97 -2.86 13.10 -7.48
CA ASP A 97 -2.57 14.54 -7.53
C ASP A 97 -3.84 15.37 -7.43
N THR A 98 -4.92 14.96 -8.12
CA THR A 98 -6.24 15.61 -8.02
C THR A 98 -6.76 15.56 -6.57
N ILE A 99 -6.75 14.39 -5.95
CA ILE A 99 -7.21 14.21 -4.56
C ILE A 99 -6.41 15.09 -3.59
N LEU A 100 -5.10 15.09 -3.72
CA LEU A 100 -4.22 15.88 -2.85
C LEU A 100 -4.49 17.38 -3.01
N HIS A 101 -4.74 17.84 -4.24
CA HIS A 101 -5.09 19.23 -4.52
C HIS A 101 -6.44 19.60 -3.91
N GLU A 102 -7.48 18.78 -4.12
CA GLU A 102 -8.83 19.01 -3.59
C GLU A 102 -8.85 19.05 -2.05
N LEU A 103 -8.06 18.20 -1.41
CA LEU A 103 -7.95 18.14 0.05
C LEU A 103 -6.93 19.16 0.62
N GLY A 104 -6.28 19.97 -0.20
CA GLY A 104 -5.26 20.92 0.22
C GLY A 104 -4.03 20.24 0.86
N ILE A 105 -3.75 18.98 0.47
CA ILE A 105 -2.68 18.17 1.05
C ILE A 105 -1.39 18.37 0.24
N ARG A 106 -0.29 18.66 0.94
CA ARG A 106 1.06 18.65 0.36
C ARG A 106 1.84 17.44 0.83
N LEU A 107 2.43 16.71 -0.10
CA LEU A 107 3.35 15.63 0.22
C LEU A 107 4.66 16.17 0.79
N THR A 108 5.18 15.47 1.79
CA THR A 108 6.50 15.76 2.35
C THR A 108 7.60 15.17 1.46
N ALA A 109 7.42 13.92 1.01
CA ALA A 109 8.38 13.23 0.15
C ALA A 109 7.75 12.05 -0.58
N VAL A 110 8.36 11.70 -1.71
CA VAL A 110 8.16 10.42 -2.42
C VAL A 110 9.47 9.65 -2.37
N ILE A 111 9.45 8.46 -1.77
CA ILE A 111 10.64 7.63 -1.54
C ILE A 111 10.59 6.41 -2.43
N GLY A 112 11.53 6.31 -3.36
CA GLY A 112 11.71 5.14 -4.23
C GLY A 112 12.70 4.13 -3.63
N ILE A 113 12.27 2.88 -3.42
CA ILE A 113 13.18 1.79 -3.00
C ILE A 113 13.51 0.95 -4.22
N LYS A 114 14.79 0.95 -4.59
CA LYS A 114 15.32 0.09 -5.65
C LYS A 114 15.96 -1.14 -5.05
N ALA A 115 15.78 -2.29 -5.67
CA ALA A 115 16.45 -3.52 -5.32
C ALA A 115 16.79 -4.29 -6.59
N ASP A 116 17.85 -5.10 -6.54
CA ASP A 116 18.26 -5.94 -7.66
C ASP A 116 17.19 -6.98 -8.00
N SER A 117 16.92 -7.17 -9.32
CA SER A 117 15.86 -8.05 -9.80
C SER A 117 16.05 -9.51 -9.40
N LYS A 118 17.27 -10.01 -9.35
CA LYS A 118 17.57 -11.40 -8.90
C LYS A 118 17.19 -11.58 -7.44
N GLY A 119 17.54 -10.60 -6.60
CA GLY A 119 17.19 -10.59 -5.18
C GLY A 119 15.67 -10.47 -4.96
N LEU A 120 14.95 -9.73 -5.83
CA LEU A 120 13.50 -9.58 -5.74
C LEU A 120 12.77 -10.91 -5.97
N VAL A 121 13.16 -11.67 -6.99
CA VAL A 121 12.56 -12.99 -7.27
C VAL A 121 12.66 -13.91 -6.06
N LYS A 122 13.85 -13.99 -5.44
CA LYS A 122 14.06 -14.77 -4.23
C LYS A 122 13.17 -14.32 -3.06
N ARG A 123 13.09 -13.01 -2.83
CA ARG A 123 12.28 -12.43 -1.77
C ARG A 123 10.78 -12.63 -1.96
N ILE A 124 10.28 -12.53 -3.21
CA ILE A 124 8.87 -12.77 -3.52
C ILE A 124 8.52 -14.24 -3.31
N GLY A 125 9.34 -15.16 -3.83
CA GLY A 125 9.12 -16.60 -3.70
C GLY A 125 9.19 -17.14 -2.26
N GLY A 126 9.93 -16.44 -1.38
CA GLY A 126 10.04 -16.79 0.03
C GLY A 126 9.05 -16.09 0.96
N ARG A 127 8.20 -15.19 0.44
CA ARG A 127 7.25 -14.42 1.24
C ARG A 127 6.14 -15.29 1.81
N LEU A 128 5.93 -15.19 3.10
CA LEU A 128 4.84 -15.82 3.84
C LEU A 128 3.95 -14.75 4.44
N VAL A 129 2.65 -15.00 4.46
CA VAL A 129 1.67 -14.11 5.11
C VAL A 129 0.92 -14.92 6.17
N CYS A 130 0.91 -14.44 7.39
CA CYS A 130 0.17 -15.08 8.46
C CYS A 130 -1.33 -15.02 8.17
N LYS A 131 -1.98 -16.19 8.14
CA LYS A 131 -3.44 -16.28 7.90
C LYS A 131 -4.27 -15.62 9.02
N LYS A 132 -3.73 -15.53 10.24
CA LYS A 132 -4.44 -14.98 11.39
C LYS A 132 -4.39 -13.45 11.45
N CYS A 133 -3.21 -12.85 11.29
CA CYS A 133 -3.00 -11.41 11.50
C CYS A 133 -2.51 -10.63 10.26
N GLY A 134 -2.26 -11.30 9.13
CA GLY A 134 -1.79 -10.67 7.91
C GLY A 134 -0.30 -10.23 7.94
N ALA A 135 0.43 -10.50 9.03
CA ALA A 135 1.85 -10.17 9.11
C ALA A 135 2.65 -10.90 8.04
N SER A 136 3.59 -10.19 7.42
CA SER A 136 4.48 -10.76 6.41
C SER A 136 5.76 -11.27 7.06
N PHE A 137 6.15 -12.47 6.66
CA PHE A 137 7.38 -13.16 7.04
C PHE A 137 8.12 -13.61 5.79
N HIS A 138 9.32 -14.11 5.95
CA HIS A 138 10.09 -14.72 4.89
C HIS A 138 10.67 -16.05 5.34
N LYS A 139 10.81 -17.00 4.41
CA LYS A 139 11.36 -18.34 4.72
C LYS A 139 12.82 -18.32 5.16
N GLU A 140 13.59 -17.33 4.68
CA GLU A 140 15.04 -17.24 4.88
C GLU A 140 15.50 -16.00 5.67
N PHE A 141 14.65 -14.98 5.82
CA PHE A 141 15.02 -13.69 6.44
C PHE A 141 14.13 -13.35 7.63
#